data_b5cb2944076843c0696363238d80582d
#
_entry.id   b5cb2944076843c0696363238d80582d
#
_cell.length_a   1.000
_cell.length_b   1.000
_cell.length_c   1.000
_cell.angle_alpha   90.00
_cell.angle_beta   90.00
_cell.angle_gamma   90.00
#
_symmetry.space_group_name_H-M   'P 1'
#
loop_
_entity.id
_entity.type
_entity.pdbx_description
1 polymer ?
#
loop_
_entity_poly.entity_id
_entity_poly.type
_entity_poly.pdbx_seq_one_letter_code
_entity_poly.pdbx_strand_id
1 'polypeptide(L)'
;MSEWEQPNNPPPPLFFNEKERNLVKQVNDELIERVIGQQILYYPLDVERTNYHNLYGEAIQKNFLPPIRVYALVDWGGIQTEYGTDIGLDKTSRITVHFHKRRLTEDQDLYVREGDFVLYGDIHYEIVSLSEPRQIFGQIAHKMEIAATCIKSREGLFDAS
;
A
#
# COMPACT_ATOMS: atom_id res chain seq x y z
N MET A 1 9.23 -21.17 -41.75
CA MET A 1 9.31 -20.20 -40.64
C MET A 1 10.04 -20.88 -39.52
N SER A 2 11.14 -20.37 -39.09
CA SER A 2 11.80 -20.87 -37.89
C SER A 2 10.94 -20.47 -36.68
N GLU A 3 10.43 -21.46 -35.97
CA GLU A 3 9.81 -21.18 -34.66
C GLU A 3 10.85 -20.50 -33.78
N TRP A 4 10.46 -19.40 -33.16
CA TRP A 4 11.33 -18.72 -32.22
C TRP A 4 11.44 -19.58 -30.95
N GLU A 5 12.60 -20.16 -30.73
CA GLU A 5 12.89 -20.91 -29.51
C GLU A 5 13.55 -19.99 -28.49
N GLN A 6 12.98 -19.95 -27.31
CA GLN A 6 13.59 -19.23 -26.20
C GLN A 6 14.92 -19.91 -25.85
N PRO A 7 16.04 -19.20 -25.76
CA PRO A 7 17.31 -19.79 -25.38
C PRO A 7 17.22 -20.42 -23.99
N ASN A 8 17.69 -21.65 -23.86
CA ASN A 8 17.67 -22.39 -22.58
C ASN A 8 18.48 -21.70 -21.48
N ASN A 9 19.38 -20.83 -21.84
CA ASN A 9 20.24 -20.09 -20.92
C ASN A 9 20.42 -18.66 -21.45
N PRO A 10 19.44 -17.75 -21.22
CA PRO A 10 19.55 -16.39 -21.70
C PRO A 10 20.78 -15.70 -21.10
N PRO A 11 21.51 -14.88 -21.84
CA PRO A 11 22.64 -14.14 -21.30
C PRO A 11 22.16 -13.25 -20.15
N PRO A 12 22.97 -13.02 -19.12
CA PRO A 12 22.61 -12.12 -18.04
C PRO A 12 22.31 -10.72 -18.59
N PRO A 13 21.36 -10.00 -17.99
CA PRO A 13 21.02 -8.66 -18.48
C PRO A 13 22.24 -7.74 -18.39
N LEU A 14 22.57 -7.11 -19.52
CA LEU A 14 23.75 -6.26 -19.68
C LEU A 14 23.72 -5.00 -18.82
N PHE A 15 22.52 -4.49 -18.48
CA PHE A 15 22.36 -3.18 -17.87
C PHE A 15 21.72 -3.22 -16.48
N PHE A 16 21.36 -4.38 -15.98
CA PHE A 16 20.72 -4.49 -14.67
C PHE A 16 20.94 -5.85 -14.01
N ASN A 17 22.15 -6.02 -13.49
CA ASN A 17 22.53 -7.24 -12.77
C ASN A 17 22.06 -7.25 -11.31
N GLU A 18 22.30 -8.36 -10.61
CA GLU A 18 21.96 -8.53 -9.21
C GLU A 18 22.59 -7.45 -8.31
N LYS A 19 23.82 -7.05 -8.59
CA LYS A 19 24.50 -5.98 -7.83
C LYS A 19 23.79 -4.64 -7.95
N GLU A 20 23.37 -4.30 -9.14
CA GLU A 20 22.68 -3.05 -9.43
C GLU A 20 21.26 -3.06 -8.81
N ARG A 21 20.55 -4.19 -8.87
CA ARG A 21 19.27 -4.36 -8.19
C ARG A 21 19.41 -4.19 -6.67
N ASN A 22 20.43 -4.80 -6.09
CA ASN A 22 20.70 -4.68 -4.66
C ASN A 22 21.06 -3.25 -4.27
N LEU A 23 21.83 -2.55 -5.09
CA LEU A 23 22.13 -1.14 -4.87
C LEU A 23 20.86 -0.29 -4.89
N VAL A 24 19.98 -0.47 -5.87
CA VAL A 24 18.71 0.26 -5.95
C VAL A 24 17.83 -0.05 -4.74
N LYS A 25 17.77 -1.30 -4.30
CA LYS A 25 17.05 -1.70 -3.08
C LYS A 25 17.60 -0.99 -1.85
N GLN A 26 18.92 -0.98 -1.66
CA GLN A 26 19.56 -0.32 -0.52
C GLN A 26 19.32 1.20 -0.51
N VAL A 27 19.46 1.84 -1.66
CA VAL A 27 19.17 3.28 -1.79
C VAL A 27 17.72 3.59 -1.48
N ASN A 28 16.80 2.76 -1.94
CA ASN A 28 15.38 2.94 -1.68
C ASN A 28 15.03 2.71 -0.20
N ASP A 29 15.64 1.71 0.44
CA ASP A 29 15.52 1.47 1.88
C ASP A 29 15.98 2.69 2.68
N GLU A 30 17.16 3.20 2.35
CA GLU A 30 17.73 4.36 3.05
C GLU A 30 16.88 5.62 2.83
N LEU A 31 16.40 5.83 1.61
CA LEU A 31 15.55 6.96 1.27
C LEU A 31 14.24 6.94 2.07
N ILE A 32 13.56 5.81 2.11
CA ILE A 32 12.27 5.68 2.79
C ILE A 32 12.44 5.72 4.31
N GLU A 33 13.45 5.07 4.85
CA GLU A 33 13.60 4.96 6.31
C GLU A 33 14.27 6.17 6.95
N ARG A 34 15.20 6.82 6.27
CA ARG A 34 16.05 7.84 6.88
C ARG A 34 15.89 9.24 6.32
N VAL A 35 15.52 9.38 5.06
CA VAL A 35 15.57 10.69 4.38
C VAL A 35 14.21 11.34 4.28
N ILE A 36 13.26 10.70 3.61
CA ILE A 36 11.94 11.28 3.28
C ILE A 36 10.75 10.46 3.77
N GLY A 37 10.97 9.24 4.19
CA GLY A 37 9.90 8.40 4.71
C GLY A 37 9.36 8.89 6.05
N GLN A 38 8.08 8.71 6.24
CA GLN A 38 7.40 9.03 7.49
C GLN A 38 6.99 7.77 8.22
N GLN A 39 7.02 7.81 9.53
CA GLN A 39 6.52 6.74 10.35
C GLN A 39 5.00 6.85 10.46
N ILE A 40 4.33 5.80 10.04
CA ILE A 40 2.87 5.66 10.10
C ILE A 40 2.50 4.43 10.92
N LEU A 41 1.28 4.41 11.45
CA LEU A 41 0.72 3.23 12.09
C LEU A 41 -0.19 2.51 11.11
N TYR A 42 0.08 1.23 10.92
CA TYR A 42 -0.71 0.35 10.08
C TYR A 42 -1.58 -0.56 10.95
N TYR A 43 -2.89 -0.59 10.66
CA TYR A 43 -3.88 -1.40 11.37
C TYR A 43 -4.39 -2.50 10.44
N PRO A 44 -3.88 -3.74 10.59
CA PRO A 44 -4.40 -4.86 9.84
C PRO A 44 -5.82 -5.20 10.27
N LEU A 45 -6.71 -5.45 9.32
CA LEU A 45 -8.07 -5.89 9.60
C LEU A 45 -8.07 -7.33 10.11
N ASP A 46 -8.72 -7.57 11.25
CA ASP A 46 -9.00 -8.91 11.74
C ASP A 46 -10.24 -9.47 11.04
N VAL A 47 -10.02 -10.27 10.01
CA VAL A 47 -11.10 -10.85 9.20
C VAL A 47 -11.95 -11.82 10.00
N GLU A 48 -11.36 -12.53 10.97
CA GLU A 48 -12.07 -13.55 11.77
C GLU A 48 -13.06 -12.92 12.76
N ARG A 49 -12.72 -11.75 13.31
CA ARG A 49 -13.53 -11.04 14.29
C ARG A 49 -14.41 -9.95 13.69
N THR A 50 -14.24 -9.64 12.42
CA THR A 50 -15.04 -8.62 11.73
C THR A 50 -16.43 -9.17 11.42
N ASN A 51 -17.45 -8.45 11.86
CA ASN A 51 -18.84 -8.81 11.59
C ASN A 51 -19.28 -8.29 10.24
N TYR A 52 -19.64 -9.21 9.35
CA TYR A 52 -20.15 -8.89 8.02
C TYR A 52 -21.69 -9.03 7.96
N HIS A 53 -22.32 -8.17 7.20
CA HIS A 53 -23.74 -8.31 6.90
C HIS A 53 -23.95 -9.43 5.90
N ASN A 54 -24.75 -10.46 6.25
CA ASN A 54 -24.91 -11.67 5.45
C ASN A 54 -25.47 -11.46 4.03
N LEU A 55 -26.24 -10.37 3.81
CA LEU A 55 -26.89 -10.08 2.53
C LEU A 55 -26.04 -9.18 1.62
N TYR A 56 -25.29 -8.25 2.18
CA TYR A 56 -24.56 -7.22 1.41
C TYR A 56 -23.05 -7.38 1.44
N GLY A 57 -22.51 -8.26 2.28
CA GLY A 57 -21.05 -8.45 2.41
C GLY A 57 -20.29 -7.25 2.99
N GLU A 58 -21.00 -6.21 3.42
CA GLU A 58 -20.40 -5.05 4.06
C GLU A 58 -20.08 -5.32 5.53
N ALA A 59 -18.96 -4.84 6.00
CA ALA A 59 -18.60 -4.94 7.40
C ALA A 59 -19.44 -3.97 8.23
N ILE A 60 -20.22 -4.51 9.18
CA ILE A 60 -21.01 -3.72 10.13
C ILE A 60 -20.09 -3.11 11.18
N GLN A 61 -19.13 -3.90 11.65
CA GLN A 61 -18.14 -3.47 12.64
C GLN A 61 -16.80 -4.10 12.26
N LYS A 62 -15.79 -3.26 12.07
CA LYS A 62 -14.43 -3.68 11.74
C LYS A 62 -13.62 -3.81 13.01
N ASN A 63 -13.02 -4.96 13.22
CA ASN A 63 -12.05 -5.19 14.29
C ASN A 63 -10.65 -5.22 13.69
N PHE A 64 -9.69 -4.64 14.40
CA PHE A 64 -8.31 -4.52 13.94
C PHE A 64 -7.36 -5.26 14.86
N LEU A 65 -6.29 -5.79 14.29
CA LEU A 65 -5.15 -6.29 15.04
C LEU A 65 -4.33 -5.12 15.62
N PRO A 66 -3.44 -5.38 16.58
CA PRO A 66 -2.58 -4.35 17.13
C PRO A 66 -1.83 -3.57 16.04
N PRO A 67 -1.69 -2.24 16.17
CA PRO A 67 -1.05 -1.43 15.16
C PRO A 67 0.44 -1.74 15.01
N ILE A 68 0.91 -1.71 13.78
CA ILE A 68 2.31 -1.94 13.42
C ILE A 68 2.90 -0.63 12.91
N ARG A 69 4.07 -0.26 13.41
CA ARG A 69 4.81 0.91 12.92
C ARG A 69 5.49 0.57 11.61
N VAL A 70 5.23 1.37 10.60
CA VAL A 70 5.77 1.18 9.26
C VAL A 70 6.33 2.51 8.74
N TYR A 71 7.45 2.46 8.03
CA TYR A 71 7.96 3.60 7.29
C TYR A 71 7.42 3.58 5.86
N ALA A 72 6.87 4.69 5.43
CA ALA A 72 6.31 4.84 4.09
C ALA A 72 6.45 6.27 3.59
N LEU A 73 6.37 6.44 2.28
CA LEU A 73 6.19 7.75 1.68
C LEU A 73 4.71 8.05 1.59
N VAL A 74 4.31 9.22 2.05
CA VAL A 74 2.93 9.67 1.98
C VAL A 74 2.83 10.83 1.00
N ASP A 75 2.05 10.61 -0.05
CA ASP A 75 1.71 11.65 -1.01
C ASP A 75 0.32 12.20 -0.70
N TRP A 76 0.26 13.48 -0.40
CA TRP A 76 -0.97 14.18 -0.08
C TRP A 76 -1.72 14.55 -1.37
N GLY A 77 -2.75 13.79 -1.71
CA GLY A 77 -3.60 14.03 -2.89
C GLY A 77 -4.54 15.23 -2.77
N GLY A 78 -4.52 15.93 -1.63
CA GLY A 78 -5.40 17.05 -1.39
C GLY A 78 -6.82 16.68 -0.94
N ILE A 79 -7.64 17.69 -0.77
CA ILE A 79 -9.06 17.53 -0.45
C ILE A 79 -9.83 17.55 -1.76
N GLN A 80 -10.50 16.44 -2.07
CA GLN A 80 -11.43 16.37 -3.18
C GLN A 80 -12.82 16.73 -2.68
N THR A 81 -13.42 17.70 -3.31
CA THR A 81 -14.81 18.08 -3.05
C THR A 81 -15.68 17.41 -4.10
N GLU A 82 -16.48 16.45 -3.70
CA GLU A 82 -17.49 15.86 -4.57
C GLU A 82 -18.78 16.64 -4.42
N TYR A 83 -19.26 17.18 -5.52
CA TYR A 83 -20.57 17.85 -5.57
C TYR A 83 -21.64 16.77 -5.71
N GLY A 84 -22.22 16.37 -4.60
CA GLY A 84 -23.44 15.57 -4.61
C GLY A 84 -24.63 16.42 -5.04
N THR A 85 -25.41 15.93 -5.97
CA THR A 85 -26.46 16.68 -6.66
C THR A 85 -27.63 17.11 -5.79
N ASP A 86 -27.83 16.56 -4.58
CA ASP A 86 -29.02 16.90 -3.77
C ASP A 86 -28.82 16.98 -2.24
N ILE A 87 -27.68 16.60 -1.66
CA ILE A 87 -27.56 16.46 -0.20
C ILE A 87 -26.32 17.16 0.41
N GLY A 88 -25.65 18.03 -0.32
CA GLY A 88 -24.55 18.82 0.22
C GLY A 88 -23.16 18.45 -0.31
N LEU A 89 -22.16 19.21 0.15
CA LEU A 89 -20.75 19.08 -0.20
C LEU A 89 -20.13 17.95 0.65
N ASP A 90 -19.72 16.87 0.02
CA ASP A 90 -18.88 15.88 0.69
C ASP A 90 -17.39 16.19 0.41
N LYS A 91 -16.64 16.42 1.48
CA LYS A 91 -15.20 16.67 1.39
C LYS A 91 -14.45 15.41 1.77
N THR A 92 -13.91 14.74 0.79
CA THR A 92 -13.10 13.53 1.00
C THR A 92 -11.62 13.88 0.90
N SER A 93 -10.86 13.58 1.94
CA SER A 93 -9.39 13.65 1.92
C SER A 93 -8.84 12.33 1.42
N ARG A 94 -7.97 12.40 0.43
CA ARG A 94 -7.32 11.25 -0.19
C ARG A 94 -5.82 11.39 -0.08
N ILE A 95 -5.16 10.30 0.31
CA ILE A 95 -3.70 10.18 0.34
C ILE A 95 -3.28 8.94 -0.44
N THR A 96 -2.06 8.95 -0.95
CA THR A 96 -1.41 7.76 -1.50
C THR A 96 -0.22 7.41 -0.62
N VAL A 97 -0.21 6.20 -0.12
CA VAL A 97 0.87 5.69 0.73
C VAL A 97 1.71 4.71 -0.08
N HIS A 98 3.00 5.02 -0.20
CA HIS A 98 3.97 4.20 -0.92
C HIS A 98 4.76 3.37 0.08
N PHE A 99 4.52 2.07 0.08
CA PHE A 99 5.20 1.12 0.95
C PHE A 99 6.37 0.46 0.22
N HIS A 100 7.45 0.23 0.94
CA HIS A 100 8.55 -0.59 0.45
C HIS A 100 8.20 -2.08 0.61
N LYS A 101 7.92 -2.75 -0.51
CA LYS A 101 7.40 -4.13 -0.51
C LYS A 101 8.29 -5.10 0.25
N ARG A 102 9.60 -5.07 0.00
CA ARG A 102 10.54 -6.00 0.63
C ARG A 102 10.56 -5.87 2.15
N ARG A 103 10.62 -4.63 2.65
CA ARG A 103 10.65 -4.37 4.10
C ARG A 103 9.41 -4.88 4.81
N LEU A 104 8.25 -4.70 4.20
CA LEU A 104 7.01 -5.19 4.78
C LEU A 104 6.95 -6.70 4.79
N THR A 105 7.27 -7.35 3.67
CA THR A 105 7.10 -8.80 3.52
C THR A 105 8.21 -9.60 4.15
N GLU A 106 9.48 -9.19 3.99
CA GLU A 106 10.64 -9.95 4.48
C GLU A 106 10.97 -9.66 5.95
N ASP A 107 10.91 -8.39 6.36
CA ASP A 107 11.35 -7.99 7.69
C ASP A 107 10.22 -7.96 8.72
N GLN A 108 8.98 -7.63 8.30
CA GLN A 108 7.84 -7.45 9.20
C GLN A 108 6.74 -8.50 9.04
N ASP A 109 6.85 -9.36 8.03
CA ASP A 109 5.81 -10.36 7.67
C ASP A 109 4.42 -9.73 7.55
N LEU A 110 4.39 -8.54 6.99
CA LEU A 110 3.17 -7.74 6.82
C LEU A 110 2.75 -7.71 5.37
N TYR A 111 1.52 -8.09 5.10
CA TYR A 111 0.89 -8.03 3.79
C TYR A 111 -0.17 -6.95 3.78
N VAL A 112 0.06 -5.91 2.99
CA VAL A 112 -0.91 -4.82 2.81
C VAL A 112 -2.13 -5.34 2.06
N ARG A 113 -3.31 -5.04 2.57
CA ARG A 113 -4.60 -5.46 1.99
C ARG A 113 -5.55 -4.30 1.86
N GLU A 114 -6.43 -4.37 0.88
CA GLU A 114 -7.57 -3.46 0.79
C GLU A 114 -8.52 -3.67 1.98
N GLY A 115 -8.99 -2.59 2.55
CA GLY A 115 -9.82 -2.60 3.76
C GLY A 115 -9.04 -2.41 5.07
N ASP A 116 -7.72 -2.50 5.04
CA ASP A 116 -6.87 -2.15 6.19
C ASP A 116 -6.82 -0.64 6.40
N PHE A 117 -6.38 -0.22 7.57
CA PHE A 117 -6.33 1.20 7.93
C PHE A 117 -4.91 1.67 8.19
N VAL A 118 -4.71 2.96 7.93
CA VAL A 118 -3.45 3.66 8.17
C VAL A 118 -3.74 4.92 8.98
N LEU A 119 -2.99 5.14 10.05
CA LEU A 119 -3.02 6.38 10.82
C LEU A 119 -1.90 7.29 10.35
N TYR A 120 -2.26 8.44 9.81
CA TYR A 120 -1.35 9.48 9.37
C TYR A 120 -1.86 10.84 9.84
N GLY A 121 -1.02 11.58 10.59
CA GLY A 121 -1.39 12.91 11.09
C GLY A 121 -2.65 12.92 11.94
N ASP A 122 -2.81 11.92 12.83
CA ASP A 122 -3.97 11.73 13.71
C ASP A 122 -5.30 11.49 12.98
N ILE A 123 -5.25 11.18 11.69
CA ILE A 123 -6.41 10.83 10.88
C ILE A 123 -6.30 9.39 10.40
N HIS A 124 -7.37 8.63 10.57
CA HIS A 124 -7.47 7.27 10.06
C HIS A 124 -7.90 7.28 8.60
N TYR A 125 -7.16 6.56 7.77
CA TYR A 125 -7.43 6.37 6.36
C TYR A 125 -7.66 4.90 6.08
N GLU A 126 -8.69 4.60 5.31
CA GLU A 126 -8.96 3.26 4.80
C GLU A 126 -8.28 3.05 3.46
N ILE A 127 -7.60 1.91 3.29
CA ILE A 127 -7.00 1.51 2.02
C ILE A 127 -8.11 1.00 1.12
N VAL A 128 -8.36 1.71 0.02
CA VAL A 128 -9.43 1.37 -0.94
C VAL A 128 -8.92 0.64 -2.18
N SER A 129 -7.69 0.89 -2.57
CA SER A 129 -7.08 0.20 -3.69
C SER A 129 -5.57 0.08 -3.55
N LEU A 130 -5.04 -1.01 -4.08
CA LEU A 130 -3.62 -1.30 -4.11
C LEU A 130 -3.14 -1.39 -5.56
N SER A 131 -1.96 -0.86 -5.80
CA SER A 131 -1.25 -1.04 -7.06
C SER A 131 0.23 -1.29 -6.81
N GLU A 132 0.88 -2.00 -7.71
CA GLU A 132 2.32 -2.24 -7.68
C GLU A 132 2.96 -1.60 -8.92
N PRO A 133 3.00 -0.24 -8.99
CA PRO A 133 3.27 0.49 -10.22
C PRO A 133 4.73 0.43 -10.64
N ARG A 134 5.64 0.20 -9.70
CA ARG A 134 7.07 0.28 -9.97
C ARG A 134 7.68 -1.10 -10.15
N GLN A 135 7.94 -1.39 -11.40
CA GLN A 135 8.77 -2.50 -11.81
C GLN A 135 10.09 -1.92 -12.31
N ILE A 136 11.20 -2.49 -11.87
CA ILE A 136 12.51 -2.07 -12.37
C ILE A 136 12.63 -2.54 -13.83
N PHE A 137 12.69 -1.59 -14.77
CA PHE A 137 12.78 -1.84 -16.21
C PHE A 137 11.74 -2.84 -16.75
N GLY A 138 10.51 -2.79 -16.21
CA GLY A 138 9.43 -3.67 -16.63
C GLY A 138 9.57 -5.14 -16.19
N GLN A 139 10.51 -5.46 -15.32
CA GLN A 139 10.70 -6.81 -14.79
C GLN A 139 9.67 -7.11 -13.70
N ILE A 140 8.69 -7.94 -14.03
CA ILE A 140 7.58 -8.29 -13.13
C ILE A 140 8.08 -8.97 -11.83
N ALA A 141 9.18 -9.71 -11.91
CA ALA A 141 9.76 -10.39 -10.75
C ALA A 141 10.37 -9.44 -9.69
N HIS A 142 10.61 -8.18 -10.04
CA HIS A 142 11.28 -7.20 -9.18
C HIS A 142 10.40 -5.99 -8.88
N LYS A 143 9.25 -6.25 -8.29
CA LYS A 143 8.37 -5.20 -7.77
C LYS A 143 8.93 -4.69 -6.45
N MET A 144 9.13 -3.38 -6.35
CA MET A 144 9.76 -2.76 -5.18
C MET A 144 8.78 -2.01 -4.30
N GLU A 145 7.65 -1.62 -4.82
CA GLU A 145 6.74 -0.70 -4.18
C GLU A 145 5.30 -1.20 -4.25
N ILE A 146 4.57 -0.96 -3.18
CA ILE A 146 3.11 -1.08 -3.14
C ILE A 146 2.57 0.33 -2.93
N ALA A 147 1.79 0.84 -3.87
CA ALA A 147 1.09 2.10 -3.72
C ALA A 147 -0.35 1.82 -3.28
N ALA A 148 -0.69 2.33 -2.11
CA ALA A 148 -2.02 2.21 -1.53
C ALA A 148 -2.75 3.56 -1.63
N THR A 149 -3.87 3.57 -2.33
CA THR A 149 -4.78 4.72 -2.32
C THR A 149 -5.68 4.63 -1.11
N CYS A 150 -5.65 5.66 -0.28
CA CYS A 150 -6.36 5.69 0.99
C CYS A 150 -7.32 6.88 1.03
N ILE A 151 -8.50 6.66 1.61
CA ILE A 151 -9.54 7.66 1.80
C ILE A 151 -9.74 7.86 3.30
N LYS A 152 -9.97 9.11 3.72
CA LYS A 152 -10.30 9.40 5.13
C LYS A 152 -11.48 8.56 5.57
N SER A 153 -11.31 7.82 6.67
CA SER A 153 -12.38 7.03 7.26
C SER A 153 -13.51 7.91 7.79
N ARG A 154 -14.73 7.43 7.66
CA ARG A 154 -15.88 8.06 8.30
C ARG A 154 -15.75 7.92 9.82
N GLU A 155 -16.13 8.98 10.53
CA GLU A 155 -16.18 8.95 12.00
C GLU A 155 -17.13 7.83 12.47
N GLY A 156 -16.65 6.97 13.38
CA GLY A 156 -17.42 5.84 13.92
C GLY A 156 -17.12 4.47 13.29
N LEU A 157 -16.36 4.39 12.18
CA LEU A 157 -15.93 3.10 11.64
C LEU A 157 -14.69 2.52 12.34
N PHE A 158 -13.93 3.37 13.02
CA PHE A 158 -12.74 3.00 13.74
C PHE A 158 -13.00 3.16 15.25
N ASP A 159 -13.28 2.04 15.92
CA ASP A 159 -13.33 1.97 17.37
C ASP A 159 -12.03 1.31 17.84
N ALA A 160 -11.11 2.12 18.35
CA ALA A 160 -9.88 1.66 18.96
C ALA A 160 -10.19 1.28 20.43
N SER A 161 -10.79 0.11 20.61
CA SER A 161 -10.94 -0.48 21.95
C SER A 161 -9.74 -1.29 22.37
#